data_c9fa2b4e3389e1abcdcccf164ac151f7
#
_entry.id   c9fa2b4e3389e1abcdcccf164ac151f7
#
_cell.length_a   1.000
_cell.length_b   1.000
_cell.length_c   1.000
_cell.angle_alpha   90.00
_cell.angle_beta   90.00
_cell.angle_gamma   90.00
#
_symmetry.space_group_name_H-M   'P 1'
#
loop_
_entity.id
_entity.type
_entity.pdbx_description
1 polymer ?
#
loop_
_entity_poly.entity_id
_entity_poly.type
_entity_poly.pdbx_seq_one_letter_code
_entity_poly.pdbx_strand_id
1 'polypeptide(L)'
;MVHALHRTLRRFFPRAVGSLAVSFAATLVLAAASLVAGAAAAEPLRIGITLHPYYSFVANIVGDRAEIIPLIDANANPHGYMPQADDMIRITTMDVLVVNGIGHDSWAFEMLDAAGVRDTLQLIYANDGVSLIPVAGDPSGARVVNPHTFISTTAAIQQVYTIARALGELDPDNAEFFRNNARQYALEIRRLRSEFDGKIADLNLSNFRCATMHSGYDYLLQELGLQVTAVIEPRHGVEPTARQLADTIDRIKAANVNVLFAEKYFASALADTIRNETGVEMYSISHISSGEYTAGRFVEEMRENLDTLARAIRDTAAE
;
A
#
# COMPACT_ATOMS: atom_id res chain seq x y z
N MET A 1 11.27 -30.10 -107.01
CA MET A 1 11.91 -28.85 -106.79
C MET A 1 11.14 -28.10 -105.72
N VAL A 2 11.40 -28.45 -104.45
CA VAL A 2 10.90 -27.75 -103.27
C VAL A 2 11.90 -28.04 -102.20
N HIS A 3 12.74 -27.17 -101.84
CA HIS A 3 13.51 -27.18 -100.63
C HIS A 3 13.93 -25.75 -100.28
N ALA A 4 13.81 -25.41 -99.05
CA ALA A 4 14.25 -24.19 -98.40
C ALA A 4 13.12 -23.21 -98.06
N LEU A 5 12.53 -23.42 -96.89
CA LEU A 5 12.08 -22.27 -95.99
C LEU A 5 11.71 -22.90 -94.64
N HIS A 6 12.72 -23.34 -93.84
CA HIS A 6 12.48 -23.65 -92.42
C HIS A 6 13.75 -23.44 -91.61
N ARG A 7 14.17 -22.23 -91.50
CA ARG A 7 15.17 -21.81 -90.49
C ARG A 7 15.15 -20.24 -90.36
N THR A 8 14.33 -19.71 -89.53
CA THR A 8 14.63 -18.42 -88.89
C THR A 8 13.42 -17.93 -88.09
N LEU A 9 13.13 -18.52 -86.93
CA LEU A 9 12.27 -17.93 -85.90
C LEU A 9 12.51 -18.61 -84.56
N ARG A 10 13.76 -18.60 -84.08
CA ARG A 10 14.09 -18.93 -82.73
C ARG A 10 15.25 -18.03 -82.25
N ARG A 11 14.99 -16.83 -81.97
CA ARG A 11 15.86 -15.93 -81.12
C ARG A 11 15.18 -14.61 -81.03
N PHE A 12 14.28 -14.47 -80.01
CA PHE A 12 13.94 -13.23 -79.35
C PHE A 12 12.86 -13.50 -78.29
N PHE A 13 13.28 -14.05 -77.15
CA PHE A 13 12.57 -13.86 -75.90
C PHE A 13 13.61 -13.45 -74.85
N PRO A 14 13.51 -12.26 -74.32
CA PRO A 14 14.46 -11.82 -73.29
C PRO A 14 14.18 -12.48 -71.97
N ARG A 15 15.25 -13.02 -71.40
CA ARG A 15 15.33 -13.57 -70.02
C ARG A 15 15.19 -12.50 -68.90
N ALA A 16 14.27 -11.53 -69.05
CA ALA A 16 14.17 -10.38 -68.11
C ALA A 16 13.01 -10.49 -67.11
N VAL A 17 12.13 -11.51 -67.15
CA VAL A 17 10.97 -11.59 -66.26
C VAL A 17 11.27 -12.32 -64.96
N GLY A 18 12.36 -13.10 -64.87
CA GLY A 18 12.70 -13.83 -63.65
C GLY A 18 13.36 -13.01 -62.53
N SER A 19 14.05 -11.91 -62.87
CA SER A 19 14.79 -11.10 -61.89
C SER A 19 13.93 -10.09 -61.14
N LEU A 20 12.82 -9.61 -61.73
CA LEU A 20 11.92 -8.64 -61.08
C LEU A 20 11.02 -9.31 -60.01
N ALA A 21 10.61 -10.56 -60.21
CA ALA A 21 9.77 -11.27 -59.26
C ALA A 21 10.55 -11.67 -57.98
N VAL A 22 11.83 -12.05 -58.13
CA VAL A 22 12.69 -12.43 -56.97
C VAL A 22 13.07 -11.18 -56.14
N SER A 23 13.31 -10.04 -56.79
CA SER A 23 13.61 -8.77 -56.09
C SER A 23 12.39 -8.23 -55.28
N PHE A 24 11.17 -8.38 -55.81
CA PHE A 24 9.95 -7.95 -55.11
C PHE A 24 9.63 -8.86 -53.92
N ALA A 25 9.85 -10.18 -53.99
CA ALA A 25 9.66 -11.10 -52.89
C ALA A 25 10.70 -10.88 -51.77
N ALA A 26 11.96 -10.58 -52.11
CA ALA A 26 13.00 -10.30 -51.14
C ALA A 26 12.74 -8.96 -50.38
N THR A 27 12.22 -7.93 -51.05
CA THR A 27 11.89 -6.65 -50.47
C THR A 27 10.67 -6.75 -49.53
N LEU A 28 9.68 -7.57 -49.87
CA LEU A 28 8.52 -7.80 -49.00
C LEU A 28 8.87 -8.62 -47.73
N VAL A 29 9.79 -9.58 -47.82
CA VAL A 29 10.26 -10.37 -46.69
C VAL A 29 11.13 -9.51 -45.74
N LEU A 30 11.98 -8.61 -46.26
CA LEU A 30 12.72 -7.67 -45.46
C LEU A 30 11.81 -6.61 -44.76
N ALA A 31 10.77 -6.14 -45.46
CA ALA A 31 9.79 -5.21 -44.86
C ALA A 31 8.93 -5.88 -43.79
N ALA A 32 8.55 -7.15 -43.96
CA ALA A 32 7.85 -7.95 -42.97
C ALA A 32 8.75 -8.30 -41.75
N ALA A 33 10.04 -8.58 -41.99
CA ALA A 33 11.01 -8.81 -40.92
C ALA A 33 11.32 -7.53 -40.09
N SER A 34 11.25 -6.35 -40.73
CA SER A 34 11.43 -5.06 -40.03
C SER A 34 10.21 -4.66 -39.19
N LEU A 35 9.01 -5.16 -39.50
CA LEU A 35 7.79 -4.95 -38.71
C LEU A 35 7.69 -5.91 -37.50
N VAL A 36 8.50 -6.98 -37.47
CA VAL A 36 8.65 -7.89 -36.31
C VAL A 36 9.86 -7.50 -35.45
N ALA A 37 10.67 -6.51 -35.87
CA ALA A 37 11.74 -5.96 -35.06
C ALA A 37 11.14 -5.16 -33.88
N GLY A 38 10.72 -5.91 -32.89
CA GLY A 38 10.71 -5.57 -31.48
C GLY A 38 10.07 -4.23 -31.15
N ALA A 39 8.81 -4.25 -30.76
CA ALA A 39 8.49 -3.46 -29.58
C ALA A 39 9.43 -4.00 -28.48
N ALA A 40 10.56 -3.35 -28.23
CA ALA A 40 11.30 -3.58 -27.02
C ALA A 40 10.26 -3.40 -25.90
N ALA A 41 9.97 -4.48 -25.19
CA ALA A 41 9.09 -4.38 -24.03
C ALA A 41 9.69 -3.26 -23.17
N ALA A 42 8.91 -2.21 -22.93
CA ALA A 42 9.33 -1.15 -22.02
C ALA A 42 9.76 -1.82 -20.71
N GLU A 43 10.86 -1.39 -20.13
CA GLU A 43 11.26 -1.92 -18.83
C GLU A 43 10.10 -1.73 -17.83
N PRO A 44 9.84 -2.72 -16.98
CA PRO A 44 8.74 -2.62 -16.02
C PRO A 44 8.98 -1.41 -15.09
N LEU A 45 7.91 -0.66 -14.82
CA LEU A 45 7.93 0.47 -13.92
C LEU A 45 8.47 0.05 -12.54
N ARG A 46 9.41 0.80 -11.99
CA ARG A 46 10.04 0.54 -10.69
C ARG A 46 9.40 1.43 -9.63
N ILE A 47 8.55 0.83 -8.81
CA ILE A 47 7.68 1.53 -7.85
C ILE A 47 8.24 1.38 -6.44
N GLY A 48 8.70 2.48 -5.86
CA GLY A 48 9.08 2.56 -4.45
C GLY A 48 7.86 2.64 -3.54
N ILE A 49 8.00 2.10 -2.32
CA ILE A 49 6.99 2.27 -1.25
C ILE A 49 7.67 2.65 0.07
N THR A 50 7.03 3.53 0.86
CA THR A 50 7.56 3.97 2.16
C THR A 50 7.02 3.15 3.33
N LEU A 51 5.85 2.53 3.22
CA LEU A 51 5.20 1.78 4.29
C LEU A 51 4.74 0.39 3.83
N HIS A 52 4.76 -0.59 4.73
CA HIS A 52 4.35 -1.97 4.48
C HIS A 52 2.99 -2.14 3.79
N PRO A 53 1.90 -1.45 4.22
CA PRO A 53 0.60 -1.59 3.58
C PRO A 53 0.63 -1.25 2.10
N TYR A 54 1.46 -0.28 1.70
CA TYR A 54 1.59 0.13 0.31
C TYR A 54 2.19 -0.93 -0.58
N TYR A 55 3.04 -1.83 -0.03
CA TYR A 55 3.48 -2.99 -0.80
C TYR A 55 2.29 -3.86 -1.23
N SER A 56 1.43 -4.22 -0.27
CA SER A 56 0.24 -5.02 -0.57
C SER A 56 -0.69 -4.31 -1.55
N PHE A 57 -0.90 -2.99 -1.38
CA PHE A 57 -1.75 -2.21 -2.28
C PHE A 57 -1.19 -2.19 -3.70
N VAL A 58 0.09 -1.84 -3.86
CA VAL A 58 0.74 -1.80 -5.17
C VAL A 58 0.78 -3.18 -5.81
N ALA A 59 1.17 -4.24 -5.06
CA ALA A 59 1.23 -5.61 -5.59
C ALA A 59 -0.12 -6.09 -6.13
N ASN A 60 -1.22 -5.80 -5.42
CA ASN A 60 -2.56 -6.14 -5.90
C ASN A 60 -3.03 -5.26 -7.06
N ILE A 61 -2.48 -4.07 -7.26
CA ILE A 61 -2.79 -3.20 -8.40
C ILE A 61 -2.02 -3.65 -9.64
N VAL A 62 -0.69 -3.80 -9.54
CA VAL A 62 0.17 -3.97 -10.71
C VAL A 62 0.34 -5.43 -11.12
N GLY A 63 0.13 -6.40 -10.23
CA GLY A 63 0.40 -7.81 -10.48
C GLY A 63 1.89 -8.02 -10.80
N ASP A 64 2.15 -8.59 -11.97
CA ASP A 64 3.50 -8.87 -12.50
C ASP A 64 4.01 -7.79 -13.48
N ARG A 65 3.31 -6.64 -13.59
CA ARG A 65 3.61 -5.60 -14.59
C ARG A 65 4.57 -4.51 -14.12
N ALA A 66 5.00 -4.54 -12.86
CA ALA A 66 5.94 -3.60 -12.28
C ALA A 66 6.82 -4.27 -11.23
N GLU A 67 7.98 -3.68 -10.97
CA GLU A 67 8.85 -4.04 -9.85
C GLU A 67 8.50 -3.18 -8.64
N ILE A 68 8.36 -3.78 -7.44
CA ILE A 68 8.07 -3.05 -6.21
C ILE A 68 9.31 -3.04 -5.33
N ILE A 69 9.73 -1.85 -4.92
CA ILE A 69 10.98 -1.63 -4.18
C ILE A 69 10.65 -1.02 -2.80
N PRO A 70 10.67 -1.81 -1.72
CA PRO A 70 10.52 -1.26 -0.37
C PRO A 70 11.71 -0.39 0.02
N LEU A 71 11.45 0.81 0.57
CA LEU A 71 12.49 1.68 1.15
C LEU A 71 12.83 1.33 2.58
N ILE A 72 11.88 0.75 3.32
CA ILE A 72 12.08 0.37 4.72
C ILE A 72 12.25 -1.15 4.83
N ASP A 73 13.10 -1.61 5.72
CA ASP A 73 13.27 -3.04 5.96
C ASP A 73 12.02 -3.68 6.57
N ALA A 74 11.78 -4.97 6.24
CA ALA A 74 10.57 -5.69 6.59
C ALA A 74 10.22 -5.68 8.08
N ASN A 75 11.19 -5.59 8.98
CA ASN A 75 10.99 -5.62 10.43
C ASN A 75 11.33 -4.28 11.11
N ALA A 76 11.57 -3.22 10.34
CA ALA A 76 11.87 -1.91 10.90
C ALA A 76 10.58 -1.19 11.36
N ASN A 77 10.71 -0.41 12.43
CA ASN A 77 9.64 0.47 12.89
C ASN A 77 9.65 1.77 12.05
N PRO A 78 8.60 2.07 11.30
CA PRO A 78 8.57 3.27 10.45
C PRO A 78 8.57 4.59 11.23
N HIS A 79 8.14 4.62 12.48
CA HIS A 79 8.12 5.84 13.29
C HIS A 79 9.51 6.34 13.70
N GLY A 80 10.47 5.46 13.78
CA GLY A 80 11.85 5.79 14.16
C GLY A 80 12.86 5.32 13.12
N TYR A 81 12.45 5.14 11.88
CA TYR A 81 13.33 4.65 10.84
C TYR A 81 14.45 5.65 10.55
N MET A 82 15.68 5.16 10.59
CA MET A 82 16.87 5.90 10.21
C MET A 82 17.44 5.30 8.94
N PRO A 83 17.36 6.03 7.81
CA PRO A 83 17.86 5.56 6.52
C PRO A 83 19.34 5.16 6.56
N GLN A 84 19.67 4.10 5.83
CA GLN A 84 21.01 3.58 5.67
C GLN A 84 21.59 3.96 4.29
N ALA A 85 22.89 3.77 4.08
CA ALA A 85 23.55 4.10 2.82
C ALA A 85 22.93 3.36 1.61
N ASP A 86 22.52 2.10 1.80
CA ASP A 86 21.89 1.28 0.75
C ASP A 86 20.51 1.81 0.37
N ASP A 87 19.77 2.42 1.29
CA ASP A 87 18.48 3.04 1.02
C ASP A 87 18.66 4.27 0.11
N MET A 88 19.75 5.02 0.32
CA MET A 88 20.11 6.17 -0.53
C MET A 88 20.41 5.76 -1.97
N ILE A 89 20.99 4.57 -2.18
CA ILE A 89 21.21 4.02 -3.52
C ILE A 89 19.85 3.57 -4.09
N ARG A 90 19.06 2.87 -3.30
CA ARG A 90 17.78 2.28 -3.68
C ARG A 90 16.79 3.34 -4.19
N ILE A 91 16.70 4.49 -3.50
CA ILE A 91 15.77 5.57 -3.89
C ILE A 91 16.10 6.16 -5.27
N THR A 92 17.36 6.14 -5.71
CA THR A 92 17.77 6.65 -7.04
C THR A 92 17.46 5.68 -8.17
N THR A 93 17.01 4.45 -7.86
CA THR A 93 16.71 3.43 -8.86
C THR A 93 15.22 3.32 -9.18
N MET A 94 14.37 4.14 -8.58
CA MET A 94 12.92 4.12 -8.72
C MET A 94 12.46 5.12 -9.78
N ASP A 95 11.34 4.80 -10.45
CA ASP A 95 10.66 5.70 -11.37
C ASP A 95 9.59 6.53 -10.66
N VAL A 96 8.99 5.96 -9.60
CA VAL A 96 7.95 6.58 -8.80
C VAL A 96 8.00 6.08 -7.36
N LEU A 97 7.63 6.91 -6.39
CA LEU A 97 7.56 6.56 -4.98
C LEU A 97 6.15 6.80 -4.43
N VAL A 98 5.54 5.77 -3.85
CA VAL A 98 4.27 5.87 -3.12
C VAL A 98 4.58 6.25 -1.67
N VAL A 99 4.04 7.40 -1.24
CA VAL A 99 4.29 7.98 0.09
C VAL A 99 3.00 8.11 0.89
N ASN A 100 3.11 8.02 2.21
CA ASN A 100 2.05 8.44 3.13
C ASN A 100 1.85 9.96 3.06
N GLY A 101 2.94 10.72 3.16
CA GLY A 101 2.98 12.15 2.89
C GLY A 101 2.32 13.04 3.94
N ILE A 102 1.87 12.48 5.07
CA ILE A 102 1.18 13.20 6.15
C ILE A 102 1.82 12.98 7.53
N GLY A 103 3.11 12.58 7.56
CA GLY A 103 3.94 12.57 8.76
C GLY A 103 4.46 11.21 9.20
N HIS A 104 3.98 10.08 8.66
CA HIS A 104 4.47 8.75 9.04
C HIS A 104 5.82 8.39 8.39
N ASP A 105 6.12 8.98 7.26
CA ASP A 105 7.29 8.72 6.43
C ASP A 105 8.13 9.97 6.15
N SER A 106 8.23 10.88 7.12
CA SER A 106 9.01 12.13 7.01
C SER A 106 10.48 11.86 6.64
N TRP A 107 11.05 10.76 7.13
CA TRP A 107 12.39 10.29 6.81
C TRP A 107 12.61 10.05 5.31
N ALA A 108 11.59 9.62 4.56
CA ALA A 108 11.69 9.42 3.13
C ALA A 108 11.88 10.74 2.38
N PHE A 109 11.27 11.81 2.86
CA PHE A 109 11.43 13.16 2.28
C PHE A 109 12.84 13.72 2.54
N GLU A 110 13.41 13.45 3.72
CA GLU A 110 14.81 13.78 4.03
C GLU A 110 15.78 13.00 3.12
N MET A 111 15.48 11.73 2.81
CA MET A 111 16.24 10.93 1.85
C MET A 111 16.18 11.50 0.44
N LEU A 112 14.99 11.90 -0.03
CA LEU A 112 14.82 12.52 -1.36
C LEU A 112 15.68 13.77 -1.50
N ASP A 113 15.69 14.61 -0.46
CA ASP A 113 16.49 15.84 -0.43
C ASP A 113 17.99 15.51 -0.43
N ALA A 114 18.42 14.56 0.41
CA ALA A 114 19.83 14.16 0.52
C ALA A 114 20.35 13.45 -0.75
N ALA A 115 19.50 12.67 -1.44
CA ALA A 115 19.83 12.05 -2.71
C ALA A 115 19.74 13.01 -3.91
N GLY A 116 19.19 14.22 -3.73
CA GLY A 116 19.02 15.21 -4.78
C GLY A 116 17.98 14.81 -5.85
N VAL A 117 17.03 13.93 -5.50
CA VAL A 117 16.02 13.42 -6.43
C VAL A 117 14.61 13.96 -6.14
N ARG A 118 14.47 14.86 -5.15
CA ARG A 118 13.19 15.41 -4.69
C ARG A 118 12.33 16.00 -5.83
N ASP A 119 12.95 16.72 -6.74
CA ASP A 119 12.27 17.43 -7.82
C ASP A 119 12.12 16.59 -9.10
N THR A 120 12.75 15.41 -9.15
CA THR A 120 12.79 14.57 -10.36
C THR A 120 12.04 13.25 -10.20
N LEU A 121 12.03 12.66 -8.99
CA LEU A 121 11.29 11.44 -8.73
C LEU A 121 9.79 11.75 -8.62
N GLN A 122 8.96 11.01 -9.36
CA GLN A 122 7.51 11.13 -9.25
C GLN A 122 7.02 10.64 -7.89
N LEU A 123 6.13 11.41 -7.24
CA LEU A 123 5.54 11.02 -5.95
C LEU A 123 4.05 10.76 -6.10
N ILE A 124 3.58 9.65 -5.54
CA ILE A 124 2.16 9.35 -5.39
C ILE A 124 1.79 9.49 -3.91
N TYR A 125 1.04 10.53 -3.58
CA TYR A 125 0.52 10.75 -2.24
C TYR A 125 -0.69 9.86 -2.01
N ALA A 126 -0.50 8.75 -1.30
CA ALA A 126 -1.56 7.75 -1.11
C ALA A 126 -2.79 8.33 -0.41
N ASN A 127 -2.61 9.35 0.43
CA ASN A 127 -3.68 9.99 1.19
C ASN A 127 -4.48 11.06 0.45
N ASP A 128 -4.20 11.29 -0.84
CA ASP A 128 -5.01 12.23 -1.62
C ASP A 128 -6.47 11.79 -1.66
N GLY A 129 -7.36 12.66 -1.14
CA GLY A 129 -8.79 12.41 -1.02
C GLY A 129 -9.23 11.61 0.21
N VAL A 130 -8.30 11.20 1.09
CA VAL A 130 -8.64 10.56 2.37
C VAL A 130 -9.07 11.61 3.40
N SER A 131 -10.14 11.35 4.15
CA SER A 131 -10.55 12.18 5.27
C SER A 131 -9.59 11.98 6.44
N LEU A 132 -8.95 13.06 6.90
CA LEU A 132 -7.91 13.01 7.91
C LEU A 132 -8.44 13.38 9.32
N ILE A 133 -7.99 12.65 10.34
CA ILE A 133 -8.29 12.91 11.75
C ILE A 133 -7.25 13.91 12.28
N PRO A 134 -7.66 15.12 12.74
CA PRO A 134 -6.73 16.05 13.38
C PRO A 134 -6.21 15.51 14.71
N VAL A 135 -4.94 15.74 15.02
CA VAL A 135 -4.38 15.48 16.36
C VAL A 135 -4.76 16.65 17.27
N ALA A 136 -5.48 16.35 18.34
CA ALA A 136 -5.91 17.36 19.30
C ALA A 136 -4.71 17.89 20.11
N GLY A 137 -4.68 19.22 20.34
CA GLY A 137 -3.75 19.84 21.29
C GLY A 137 -2.34 20.09 20.76
N ASP A 138 -2.14 20.16 19.45
CA ASP A 138 -0.86 20.59 18.90
C ASP A 138 -0.63 22.09 19.17
N PRO A 139 0.38 22.43 20.00
CA PRO A 139 0.68 23.82 20.34
C PRO A 139 1.30 24.61 19.18
N SER A 140 1.72 23.97 18.10
CA SER A 140 2.38 24.62 16.96
C SER A 140 1.42 25.40 16.07
N GLY A 141 0.10 25.21 16.22
CA GLY A 141 -0.92 25.77 15.32
C GLY A 141 -0.90 25.19 13.90
N ALA A 142 0.01 24.26 13.61
CA ALA A 142 -0.02 23.46 12.40
C ALA A 142 -1.17 22.44 12.50
N ARG A 143 -1.87 22.17 11.39
CA ARG A 143 -2.86 21.09 11.36
C ARG A 143 -2.12 19.74 11.30
N VAL A 144 -1.57 19.30 12.43
CA VAL A 144 -1.03 17.94 12.53
C VAL A 144 -2.19 16.96 12.49
N VAL A 145 -2.06 15.95 11.64
CA VAL A 145 -3.06 14.91 11.46
C VAL A 145 -2.50 13.56 11.90
N ASN A 146 -3.39 12.67 12.30
CA ASN A 146 -3.02 11.28 12.58
C ASN A 146 -2.63 10.59 11.25
N PRO A 147 -1.40 10.09 11.11
CA PRO A 147 -0.91 9.58 9.83
C PRO A 147 -1.27 8.11 9.55
N HIS A 148 -1.98 7.42 10.45
CA HIS A 148 -2.23 5.98 10.39
C HIS A 148 -3.49 5.60 9.58
N THR A 149 -3.76 6.33 8.51
CA THR A 149 -4.93 6.12 7.63
C THR A 149 -5.04 4.70 7.08
N PHE A 150 -3.90 4.06 6.80
CA PHE A 150 -3.82 2.73 6.20
C PHE A 150 -4.39 1.62 7.10
N ILE A 151 -4.60 1.86 8.39
CA ILE A 151 -5.23 0.86 9.30
C ILE A 151 -6.76 0.83 9.12
N SER A 152 -7.37 1.84 8.49
CA SER A 152 -8.80 1.86 8.19
C SER A 152 -9.12 1.13 6.89
N THR A 153 -10.17 0.31 6.87
CA THR A 153 -10.64 -0.35 5.64
C THR A 153 -11.15 0.65 4.61
N THR A 154 -11.82 1.70 5.05
CA THR A 154 -12.35 2.77 4.18
C THR A 154 -11.23 3.59 3.57
N ALA A 155 -10.27 4.03 4.38
CA ALA A 155 -9.14 4.81 3.90
C ALA A 155 -8.20 3.97 3.00
N ALA A 156 -7.97 2.69 3.33
CA ALA A 156 -7.20 1.77 2.49
C ALA A 156 -7.81 1.63 1.09
N ILE A 157 -9.13 1.49 0.98
CA ILE A 157 -9.82 1.44 -0.32
C ILE A 157 -9.61 2.74 -1.11
N GLN A 158 -9.69 3.89 -0.45
CA GLN A 158 -9.44 5.18 -1.10
C GLN A 158 -7.98 5.27 -1.59
N GLN A 159 -7.02 4.86 -0.76
CA GLN A 159 -5.60 4.83 -1.12
C GLN A 159 -5.34 3.90 -2.31
N VAL A 160 -5.94 2.70 -2.33
CA VAL A 160 -5.83 1.77 -3.46
C VAL A 160 -6.30 2.41 -4.77
N TYR A 161 -7.43 3.12 -4.76
CA TYR A 161 -7.91 3.82 -5.97
C TYR A 161 -7.04 5.01 -6.35
N THR A 162 -6.54 5.77 -5.39
CA THR A 162 -5.63 6.90 -5.63
C THR A 162 -4.33 6.43 -6.28
N ILE A 163 -3.72 5.37 -5.72
CA ILE A 163 -2.50 4.77 -6.26
C ILE A 163 -2.75 4.21 -7.67
N ALA A 164 -3.82 3.43 -7.87
CA ALA A 164 -4.12 2.83 -9.18
C ALA A 164 -4.37 3.89 -10.27
N ARG A 165 -5.02 5.00 -9.93
CA ARG A 165 -5.23 6.12 -10.85
C ARG A 165 -3.90 6.76 -11.23
N ALA A 166 -3.06 7.09 -10.26
CA ALA A 166 -1.78 7.73 -10.51
C ALA A 166 -0.82 6.82 -11.31
N LEU A 167 -0.76 5.52 -10.99
CA LEU A 167 0.02 4.56 -11.77
C LEU A 167 -0.50 4.42 -13.20
N GLY A 168 -1.81 4.46 -13.41
CA GLY A 168 -2.40 4.43 -14.74
C GLY A 168 -2.15 5.70 -15.57
N GLU A 169 -1.87 6.84 -14.94
CA GLU A 169 -1.43 8.08 -15.61
C GLU A 169 0.05 7.98 -16.04
N LEU A 170 0.88 7.27 -15.26
CA LEU A 170 2.29 7.03 -15.56
C LEU A 170 2.50 5.91 -16.59
N ASP A 171 1.64 4.90 -16.58
CA ASP A 171 1.64 3.76 -17.49
C ASP A 171 0.25 3.57 -18.13
N PRO A 172 -0.07 4.35 -19.17
CA PRO A 172 -1.38 4.33 -19.82
C PRO A 172 -1.73 2.98 -20.45
N ASP A 173 -0.74 2.23 -20.90
CA ASP A 173 -0.95 0.91 -21.54
C ASP A 173 -1.48 -0.12 -20.54
N ASN A 174 -1.14 0.01 -19.26
CA ASN A 174 -1.60 -0.83 -18.17
C ASN A 174 -2.73 -0.21 -17.32
N ALA A 175 -3.18 1.01 -17.62
CA ALA A 175 -4.15 1.76 -16.81
C ALA A 175 -5.46 1.01 -16.56
N GLU A 176 -5.99 0.29 -17.56
CA GLU A 176 -7.22 -0.50 -17.39
C GLU A 176 -6.99 -1.73 -16.51
N PHE A 177 -5.86 -2.40 -16.66
CA PHE A 177 -5.46 -3.53 -15.83
C PHE A 177 -5.34 -3.10 -14.35
N PHE A 178 -4.64 -2.02 -14.06
CA PHE A 178 -4.49 -1.47 -12.71
C PHE A 178 -5.83 -1.09 -12.08
N ARG A 179 -6.70 -0.42 -12.84
CA ARG A 179 -8.04 -0.05 -12.38
C ARG A 179 -8.92 -1.26 -12.06
N ASN A 180 -8.87 -2.30 -12.89
CA ASN A 180 -9.66 -3.51 -12.68
C ASN A 180 -9.16 -4.28 -11.46
N ASN A 181 -7.84 -4.42 -11.28
CA ASN A 181 -7.22 -5.03 -10.11
C ASN A 181 -7.55 -4.26 -8.83
N ALA A 182 -7.45 -2.93 -8.85
CA ALA A 182 -7.82 -2.09 -7.71
C ALA A 182 -9.29 -2.30 -7.29
N ARG A 183 -10.22 -2.46 -8.26
CA ARG A 183 -11.62 -2.78 -7.96
C ARG A 183 -11.78 -4.13 -7.27
N GLN A 184 -11.08 -5.17 -7.75
CA GLN A 184 -11.13 -6.50 -7.14
C GLN A 184 -10.58 -6.47 -5.72
N TYR A 185 -9.44 -5.82 -5.52
CA TYR A 185 -8.83 -5.69 -4.21
C TYR A 185 -9.70 -4.87 -3.23
N ALA A 186 -10.30 -3.78 -3.70
CA ALA A 186 -11.27 -3.01 -2.91
C ALA A 186 -12.51 -3.83 -2.52
N LEU A 187 -12.97 -4.75 -3.38
CA LEU A 187 -14.05 -5.69 -3.04
C LEU A 187 -13.64 -6.67 -1.95
N GLU A 188 -12.40 -7.15 -1.97
CA GLU A 188 -11.85 -8.02 -0.93
C GLU A 188 -11.81 -7.29 0.43
N ILE A 189 -11.29 -6.07 0.47
CA ILE A 189 -11.28 -5.25 1.69
C ILE A 189 -12.70 -4.98 2.21
N ARG A 190 -13.67 -4.70 1.33
CA ARG A 190 -15.09 -4.53 1.73
C ARG A 190 -15.70 -5.78 2.34
N ARG A 191 -15.29 -6.99 1.85
CA ARG A 191 -15.76 -8.25 2.44
C ARG A 191 -15.28 -8.42 3.88
N LEU A 192 -14.04 -8.04 4.20
CA LEU A 192 -13.55 -8.06 5.58
C LEU A 192 -14.45 -7.24 6.51
N ARG A 193 -14.80 -6.03 6.08
CA ARG A 193 -15.69 -5.15 6.85
C ARG A 193 -17.08 -5.78 7.02
N SER A 194 -17.67 -6.32 5.96
CA SER A 194 -18.97 -6.97 6.01
C SER A 194 -18.97 -8.22 6.89
N GLU A 195 -17.89 -9.01 6.86
CA GLU A 195 -17.71 -10.16 7.75
C GLU A 195 -17.66 -9.75 9.22
N PHE A 196 -16.92 -8.66 9.53
CA PHE A 196 -16.88 -8.10 10.86
C PHE A 196 -18.25 -7.61 11.33
N ASP A 197 -18.93 -6.81 10.52
CA ASP A 197 -20.27 -6.27 10.83
C ASP A 197 -21.26 -7.42 11.14
N GLY A 198 -21.18 -8.53 10.38
CA GLY A 198 -21.98 -9.72 10.65
C GLY A 198 -21.64 -10.41 11.98
N LYS A 199 -20.36 -10.37 12.44
CA LYS A 199 -19.93 -10.97 13.71
C LYS A 199 -20.42 -10.22 14.94
N ILE A 200 -20.72 -8.92 14.81
CA ILE A 200 -21.13 -8.05 15.92
C ILE A 200 -22.58 -7.60 15.85
N ALA A 201 -23.32 -7.96 14.79
CA ALA A 201 -24.65 -7.43 14.50
C ALA A 201 -25.66 -7.55 15.66
N ASP A 202 -25.60 -8.65 16.40
CA ASP A 202 -26.50 -8.95 17.53
C ASP A 202 -25.89 -8.64 18.90
N LEU A 203 -24.70 -8.02 18.95
CA LEU A 203 -24.02 -7.73 20.20
C LEU A 203 -24.38 -6.34 20.74
N ASN A 204 -24.48 -6.24 22.07
CA ASN A 204 -24.68 -4.97 22.73
C ASN A 204 -23.36 -4.23 22.95
N LEU A 205 -23.13 -3.14 22.19
CA LEU A 205 -21.92 -2.34 22.28
C LEU A 205 -21.95 -1.30 23.41
N SER A 206 -23.05 -1.19 24.17
CA SER A 206 -23.20 -0.12 25.18
C SER A 206 -22.17 -0.17 26.32
N ASN A 207 -21.66 -1.36 26.60
CA ASN A 207 -20.64 -1.59 27.64
C ASN A 207 -19.20 -1.60 27.08
N PHE A 208 -19.01 -1.61 25.75
CA PHE A 208 -17.69 -1.60 25.15
C PHE A 208 -17.01 -0.25 25.32
N ARG A 209 -15.88 -0.23 26.04
CA ARG A 209 -15.05 0.95 26.26
C ARG A 209 -13.60 0.57 26.13
N CYS A 210 -12.91 1.14 25.15
CA CYS A 210 -11.54 0.77 24.89
C CYS A 210 -10.54 1.90 25.09
N ALA A 211 -9.31 1.48 25.39
CA ALA A 211 -8.11 2.27 25.32
C ALA A 211 -7.14 1.65 24.31
N THR A 212 -6.22 2.43 23.79
CA THR A 212 -5.16 1.98 22.87
C THR A 212 -3.80 2.39 23.38
N MET A 213 -2.75 1.61 23.04
CA MET A 213 -1.38 1.99 23.39
C MET A 213 -0.98 3.29 22.72
N HIS A 214 -1.33 3.50 21.44
CA HIS A 214 -1.17 4.79 20.77
C HIS A 214 -2.32 5.06 19.79
N SER A 215 -2.41 6.25 19.23
CA SER A 215 -3.52 6.70 18.38
C SER A 215 -3.56 6.06 16.98
N GLY A 216 -2.71 5.08 16.71
CA GLY A 216 -2.62 4.41 15.40
C GLY A 216 -3.93 3.76 14.94
N TYR A 217 -4.78 3.36 15.87
CA TYR A 217 -6.02 2.64 15.56
C TYR A 217 -7.26 3.52 15.46
N ASP A 218 -7.12 4.85 15.62
CA ASP A 218 -8.26 5.77 15.66
C ASP A 218 -9.12 5.70 14.39
N TYR A 219 -8.50 5.62 13.21
CA TYR A 219 -9.25 5.50 11.95
C TYR A 219 -10.11 4.25 11.90
N LEU A 220 -9.55 3.09 12.30
CA LEU A 220 -10.28 1.83 12.31
C LEU A 220 -11.42 1.87 13.33
N LEU A 221 -11.14 2.30 14.55
CA LEU A 221 -12.13 2.31 15.62
C LEU A 221 -13.26 3.30 15.34
N GLN A 222 -12.95 4.49 14.83
CA GLN A 222 -13.98 5.49 14.46
C GLN A 222 -14.86 5.00 13.30
N GLU A 223 -14.30 4.37 12.27
CA GLU A 223 -15.13 3.84 11.17
C GLU A 223 -16.07 2.70 11.60
N LEU A 224 -15.71 2.01 12.69
CA LEU A 224 -16.53 0.96 13.30
C LEU A 224 -17.54 1.53 14.33
N GLY A 225 -17.56 2.85 14.53
CA GLY A 225 -18.41 3.49 15.54
C GLY A 225 -17.94 3.31 16.98
N LEU A 226 -16.72 2.87 17.17
CA LEU A 226 -16.10 2.64 18.48
C LEU A 226 -15.27 3.85 18.90
N GLN A 227 -15.40 4.25 20.17
CA GLN A 227 -14.67 5.41 20.69
C GLN A 227 -13.49 4.96 21.55
N VAL A 228 -12.31 5.52 21.24
CA VAL A 228 -11.13 5.40 22.10
C VAL A 228 -11.28 6.36 23.27
N THR A 229 -11.35 5.80 24.49
CA THR A 229 -11.54 6.59 25.72
C THR A 229 -10.21 7.16 26.24
N ALA A 230 -9.10 6.43 26.04
CA ALA A 230 -7.77 6.83 26.46
C ALA A 230 -6.70 6.30 25.49
N VAL A 231 -5.65 7.06 25.29
CA VAL A 231 -4.42 6.66 24.60
C VAL A 231 -3.29 6.73 25.63
N ILE A 232 -2.47 5.67 25.70
CA ILE A 232 -1.44 5.50 26.72
C ILE A 232 -0.18 6.30 26.35
N GLU A 233 0.36 6.04 25.17
CA GLU A 233 1.54 6.73 24.66
C GLU A 233 1.10 7.97 23.87
N PRO A 234 1.52 9.18 24.29
CA PRO A 234 1.15 10.41 23.56
C PRO A 234 1.73 10.46 22.14
N ARG A 235 2.85 9.77 21.93
CA ARG A 235 3.49 9.53 20.64
C ARG A 235 4.01 8.11 20.62
N HIS A 236 3.88 7.43 19.50
CA HIS A 236 4.39 6.07 19.36
C HIS A 236 5.90 5.98 19.64
N GLY A 237 6.29 5.04 20.52
CA GLY A 237 7.68 4.83 20.92
C GLY A 237 8.22 5.89 21.90
N VAL A 238 7.37 6.79 22.41
CA VAL A 238 7.73 7.75 23.46
C VAL A 238 7.04 7.34 24.76
N GLU A 239 7.81 6.79 25.69
CA GLU A 239 7.29 6.41 26.99
C GLU A 239 6.68 7.61 27.72
N PRO A 240 5.49 7.45 28.32
CA PRO A 240 4.91 8.48 29.16
C PRO A 240 5.75 8.65 30.44
N THR A 241 5.79 9.85 30.97
CA THR A 241 6.32 10.08 32.33
C THR A 241 5.46 9.35 33.36
N ALA A 242 6.00 9.06 34.54
CA ALA A 242 5.27 8.42 35.62
C ALA A 242 3.95 9.14 35.98
N ARG A 243 3.93 10.47 35.89
CA ARG A 243 2.71 11.28 36.12
C ARG A 243 1.69 11.07 35.00
N GLN A 244 2.11 11.11 33.74
CA GLN A 244 1.21 10.85 32.60
C GLN A 244 0.63 9.44 32.65
N LEU A 245 1.43 8.43 33.05
CA LEU A 245 0.94 7.08 33.22
C LEU A 245 -0.10 7.00 34.33
N ALA A 246 0.15 7.60 35.51
CA ALA A 246 -0.81 7.67 36.62
C ALA A 246 -2.12 8.35 36.19
N ASP A 247 -2.03 9.53 35.53
CA ASP A 247 -3.20 10.24 35.02
C ASP A 247 -4.00 9.42 34.00
N THR A 248 -3.30 8.57 33.20
CA THR A 248 -3.95 7.67 32.22
C THR A 248 -4.64 6.50 32.92
N ILE A 249 -4.01 5.89 33.93
CA ILE A 249 -4.62 4.83 34.77
C ILE A 249 -5.90 5.38 35.45
N ASP A 250 -5.85 6.57 36.00
CA ASP A 250 -7.01 7.19 36.64
C ASP A 250 -8.15 7.44 35.65
N ARG A 251 -7.85 7.89 34.43
CA ARG A 251 -8.85 8.05 33.34
C ARG A 251 -9.46 6.70 32.91
N ILE A 252 -8.66 5.66 32.79
CA ILE A 252 -9.12 4.30 32.47
C ILE A 252 -10.12 3.82 33.52
N LYS A 253 -9.78 3.97 34.81
CA LYS A 253 -10.66 3.61 35.94
C LYS A 253 -11.94 4.44 35.96
N ALA A 254 -11.82 5.77 35.85
CA ALA A 254 -12.97 6.68 35.89
C ALA A 254 -13.95 6.49 34.71
N ALA A 255 -13.46 6.08 33.56
CA ALA A 255 -14.27 5.84 32.38
C ALA A 255 -14.78 4.39 32.26
N ASN A 256 -14.45 3.53 33.22
CA ASN A 256 -14.76 2.09 33.18
C ASN A 256 -14.32 1.44 31.87
N VAL A 257 -13.09 1.72 31.43
CA VAL A 257 -12.50 1.05 30.27
C VAL A 257 -12.32 -0.40 30.60
N ASN A 258 -12.79 -1.29 29.72
CA ASN A 258 -12.74 -2.73 29.90
C ASN A 258 -11.81 -3.44 28.90
N VAL A 259 -11.41 -2.75 27.82
CA VAL A 259 -10.53 -3.30 26.77
C VAL A 259 -9.32 -2.39 26.57
N LEU A 260 -8.12 -3.00 26.53
CA LEU A 260 -6.89 -2.35 26.10
C LEU A 260 -6.35 -3.03 24.85
N PHE A 261 -6.22 -2.29 23.76
CA PHE A 261 -5.56 -2.75 22.55
C PHE A 261 -4.07 -2.44 22.59
N ALA A 262 -3.25 -3.50 22.64
CA ALA A 262 -1.79 -3.44 22.59
C ALA A 262 -1.29 -3.84 21.19
N GLU A 263 -0.09 -3.42 20.85
CA GLU A 263 0.52 -3.76 19.57
C GLU A 263 1.04 -5.20 19.55
N LYS A 264 0.73 -5.91 18.46
CA LYS A 264 1.09 -7.33 18.28
C LYS A 264 2.61 -7.54 18.24
N TYR A 265 3.34 -6.64 17.62
CA TYR A 265 4.77 -6.80 17.34
C TYR A 265 5.69 -5.91 18.18
N PHE A 266 5.12 -4.98 18.93
CA PHE A 266 5.85 -4.04 19.78
C PHE A 266 5.29 -4.12 21.20
N ALA A 267 5.67 -5.18 21.91
CA ALA A 267 5.23 -5.38 23.30
C ALA A 267 5.74 -4.24 24.19
N SER A 268 4.84 -3.63 24.96
CA SER A 268 5.15 -2.57 25.91
C SER A 268 4.98 -3.07 27.34
N ALA A 269 6.02 -2.91 28.18
CA ALA A 269 5.92 -3.15 29.63
C ALA A 269 4.86 -2.27 30.30
N LEU A 270 4.50 -1.13 29.69
CA LEU A 270 3.42 -0.25 30.13
C LEU A 270 2.05 -0.93 30.04
N ALA A 271 1.81 -1.74 29.00
CA ALA A 271 0.56 -2.47 28.84
C ALA A 271 0.31 -3.41 30.01
N ASP A 272 1.36 -4.16 30.42
CA ASP A 272 1.27 -5.04 31.60
C ASP A 272 1.03 -4.26 32.91
N THR A 273 1.68 -3.12 33.07
CA THR A 273 1.47 -2.25 34.23
C THR A 273 0.02 -1.77 34.29
N ILE A 274 -0.53 -1.29 33.19
CA ILE A 274 -1.92 -0.80 33.13
C ILE A 274 -2.89 -1.94 33.41
N ARG A 275 -2.70 -3.13 32.82
CA ARG A 275 -3.53 -4.29 33.10
C ARG A 275 -3.54 -4.63 34.58
N ASN A 276 -2.37 -4.69 35.22
CA ASN A 276 -2.24 -5.02 36.63
C ASN A 276 -2.90 -3.99 37.56
N GLU A 277 -2.85 -2.71 37.21
CA GLU A 277 -3.41 -1.61 38.00
C GLU A 277 -4.91 -1.39 37.79
N THR A 278 -5.45 -1.77 36.63
CA THR A 278 -6.82 -1.44 36.22
C THR A 278 -7.73 -2.67 36.07
N GLY A 279 -7.15 -3.85 35.88
CA GLY A 279 -7.89 -5.08 35.58
C GLY A 279 -8.46 -5.14 34.15
N VAL A 280 -8.04 -4.24 33.24
CA VAL A 280 -8.57 -4.23 31.88
C VAL A 280 -8.13 -5.50 31.11
N GLU A 281 -9.01 -6.03 30.29
CA GLU A 281 -8.67 -7.15 29.39
C GLU A 281 -7.82 -6.66 28.22
N MET A 282 -6.77 -7.41 27.89
CA MET A 282 -5.81 -7.04 26.83
C MET A 282 -6.03 -7.86 25.57
N TYR A 283 -6.07 -7.16 24.43
CA TYR A 283 -6.13 -7.74 23.11
C TYR A 283 -5.02 -7.18 22.25
N SER A 284 -4.35 -8.06 21.49
CA SER A 284 -3.27 -7.63 20.60
C SER A 284 -3.81 -7.44 19.19
N ILE A 285 -3.54 -6.27 18.62
CA ILE A 285 -3.87 -5.93 17.23
C ILE A 285 -2.61 -5.46 16.48
N SER A 286 -2.58 -5.73 15.19
CA SER A 286 -1.45 -5.38 14.33
C SER A 286 -1.54 -3.95 13.84
N HIS A 287 -0.40 -3.27 13.82
CA HIS A 287 -0.24 -1.98 13.15
C HIS A 287 -0.05 -2.11 11.62
N ILE A 288 0.08 -3.33 11.10
CA ILE A 288 0.30 -3.65 9.67
C ILE A 288 1.57 -2.95 9.12
N SER A 289 2.56 -2.71 9.95
CA SER A 289 3.76 -1.95 9.60
C SER A 289 5.06 -2.77 9.62
N SER A 290 4.95 -4.10 9.72
CA SER A 290 6.12 -4.99 9.78
C SER A 290 5.81 -6.39 9.22
N GLY A 291 6.85 -7.19 8.99
CA GLY A 291 6.77 -8.55 8.47
C GLY A 291 7.06 -8.62 6.98
N GLU A 292 6.99 -9.83 6.41
CA GLU A 292 7.32 -10.07 5.01
C GLU A 292 6.46 -9.24 4.05
N TYR A 293 7.07 -8.77 2.97
CA TYR A 293 6.41 -8.06 1.90
C TYR A 293 5.67 -9.03 0.98
N THR A 294 4.36 -9.15 1.16
CA THR A 294 3.51 -9.99 0.32
C THR A 294 2.24 -9.24 -0.11
N ALA A 295 1.64 -9.64 -1.22
CA ALA A 295 0.39 -9.08 -1.70
C ALA A 295 -0.77 -9.31 -0.68
N GLY A 296 -0.79 -10.45 0.03
CA GLY A 296 -1.84 -10.81 0.98
C GLY A 296 -1.73 -10.15 2.34
N ARG A 297 -0.55 -9.65 2.72
CA ARG A 297 -0.24 -9.21 4.10
C ARG A 297 -1.26 -8.26 4.71
N PHE A 298 -1.67 -7.24 3.98
CA PHE A 298 -2.64 -6.27 4.48
C PHE A 298 -3.99 -6.92 4.81
N VAL A 299 -4.51 -7.77 3.92
CA VAL A 299 -5.81 -8.44 4.11
C VAL A 299 -5.76 -9.43 5.27
N GLU A 300 -4.66 -10.18 5.41
CA GLU A 300 -4.44 -11.12 6.50
C GLU A 300 -4.41 -10.42 7.86
N GLU A 301 -3.57 -9.41 8.02
CA GLU A 301 -3.44 -8.64 9.26
C GLU A 301 -4.72 -7.86 9.60
N MET A 302 -5.39 -7.27 8.61
CA MET A 302 -6.66 -6.59 8.81
C MET A 302 -7.76 -7.56 9.26
N ARG A 303 -7.81 -8.77 8.69
CA ARG A 303 -8.74 -9.84 9.12
C ARG A 303 -8.50 -10.20 10.58
N GLU A 304 -7.24 -10.43 10.98
CA GLU A 304 -6.88 -10.72 12.37
C GLU A 304 -7.28 -9.59 13.32
N ASN A 305 -7.06 -8.32 12.90
CA ASN A 305 -7.46 -7.15 13.68
C ASN A 305 -8.98 -7.10 13.89
N LEU A 306 -9.75 -7.28 12.83
CA LEU A 306 -11.22 -7.27 12.89
C LEU A 306 -11.76 -8.47 13.69
N ASP A 307 -11.15 -9.65 13.58
CA ASP A 307 -11.51 -10.82 14.38
C ASP A 307 -11.22 -10.60 15.87
N THR A 308 -10.10 -9.97 16.18
CA THR A 308 -9.73 -9.62 17.56
C THR A 308 -10.68 -8.58 18.13
N LEU A 309 -11.05 -7.55 17.36
CA LEU A 309 -12.06 -6.56 17.75
C LEU A 309 -13.43 -7.21 18.00
N ALA A 310 -13.88 -8.08 17.11
CA ALA A 310 -15.16 -8.80 17.29
C ALA A 310 -15.16 -9.69 18.54
N ARG A 311 -14.01 -10.30 18.88
CA ARG A 311 -13.84 -11.08 20.11
C ARG A 311 -13.89 -10.17 21.34
N ALA A 312 -13.14 -9.07 21.37
CA ALA A 312 -13.14 -8.12 22.47
C ALA A 312 -14.56 -7.57 22.76
N ILE A 313 -15.29 -7.21 21.70
CA ILE A 313 -16.69 -6.76 21.82
C ILE A 313 -17.60 -7.87 22.40
N ARG A 314 -17.44 -9.11 21.94
CA ARG A 314 -18.25 -10.23 22.42
C ARG A 314 -17.99 -10.53 23.89
N ASP A 315 -16.72 -10.53 24.29
CA ASP A 315 -16.33 -10.84 25.67
C ASP A 315 -16.90 -9.79 26.63
N THR A 316 -16.88 -8.49 26.25
CA THR A 316 -17.48 -7.42 27.05
C THR A 316 -19.00 -7.33 26.98
N ALA A 317 -19.64 -7.84 25.91
CA ALA A 317 -21.11 -7.89 25.80
C ALA A 317 -21.71 -9.01 26.64
N ALA A 318 -20.93 -9.99 27.07
CA ALA A 318 -21.36 -11.11 27.92
C ALA A 318 -21.38 -10.77 29.42
N GLU A 319 -20.73 -9.65 29.83
CA GLU A 319 -20.71 -9.12 31.18
C GLU A 319 -21.86 -8.11 31.39
#